data_6abd7dc1e83e19c8e8bc12265b6cc5e0
#
_entry.id   6abd7dc1e83e19c8e8bc12265b6cc5e0
#
_cell.length_a   1.000
_cell.length_b   1.000
_cell.length_c   1.000
_cell.angle_alpha   90.00
_cell.angle_beta   90.00
_cell.angle_gamma   90.00
#
_symmetry.space_group_name_H-M   'P 1'
#
loop_
_entity.id
_entity.type
_entity.pdbx_description
1 polymer ?
#
loop_
_entity_poly.entity_id
_entity_poly.type
_entity_poly.pdbx_seq_one_letter_code
_entity_poly.pdbx_strand_id
1 'polypeptide(L)'
;ANQLILFIMVFGLYVIAHGHLTPGGGFQGGAVIVSGVVMLLVAFSSQELKKSVRERILTIMESSGALIFIVLAFAGLGTVFFYNFLVGTPIFGRIPPTGPGSGDFWTGGFVPLMNFAVGLKVIAGLSSVVLAMALFASGEESEE
;
A
#
# COMPACT_ATOMS: atom_id res chain seq x y z
N ALA A 1 3.59 -18.87 -12.68
CA ALA A 1 4.07 -17.72 -11.88
C ALA A 1 3.24 -16.47 -12.16
N ASN A 2 3.10 -15.99 -13.41
CA ASN A 2 2.44 -14.72 -13.73
C ASN A 2 0.98 -14.61 -13.24
N GLN A 3 0.18 -15.66 -13.36
CA GLN A 3 -1.22 -15.66 -12.91
C GLN A 3 -1.33 -15.56 -11.39
N LEU A 4 -0.43 -16.23 -10.66
CA LEU A 4 -0.42 -16.18 -9.20
C LEU A 4 -0.01 -14.79 -8.68
N ILE A 5 0.97 -14.17 -9.31
CA ILE A 5 1.43 -12.82 -8.98
C ILE A 5 0.30 -11.79 -9.20
N LEU A 6 -0.40 -11.88 -10.34
CA LEU A 6 -1.54 -11.02 -10.61
C LEU A 6 -2.64 -11.19 -9.54
N PHE A 7 -2.93 -12.44 -9.15
CA PHE A 7 -3.90 -12.72 -8.09
C PHE A 7 -3.48 -12.09 -6.75
N ILE A 8 -2.21 -12.24 -6.35
CA ILE A 8 -1.65 -11.66 -5.12
C ILE A 8 -1.76 -10.12 -5.16
N MET A 9 -1.44 -9.49 -6.29
CA MET A 9 -1.54 -8.03 -6.44
C MET A 9 -2.99 -7.55 -6.32
N VAL A 10 -3.93 -8.20 -7.00
CA VAL A 10 -5.36 -7.87 -6.93
C VAL A 10 -5.89 -8.08 -5.51
N PHE A 11 -5.52 -9.18 -4.86
CA PHE A 11 -5.92 -9.46 -3.49
C PHE A 11 -5.34 -8.43 -2.49
N GLY A 12 -4.09 -8.04 -2.63
CA GLY A 12 -3.48 -7.00 -1.79
C GLY A 12 -4.15 -5.64 -1.97
N LEU A 13 -4.48 -5.25 -3.21
CA LEU A 13 -5.26 -4.03 -3.48
C LEU A 13 -6.66 -4.10 -2.86
N TYR A 14 -7.30 -5.26 -2.94
CA TYR A 14 -8.59 -5.48 -2.28
C TYR A 14 -8.47 -5.26 -0.76
N VAL A 15 -7.46 -5.83 -0.11
CA VAL A 15 -7.22 -5.66 1.34
C VAL A 15 -7.00 -4.19 1.71
N ILE A 16 -6.23 -3.43 0.90
CA ILE A 16 -6.03 -1.98 1.11
C ILE A 16 -7.37 -1.25 1.03
N ALA A 17 -8.15 -1.52 -0.01
CA ALA A 17 -9.40 -0.83 -0.28
C ALA A 17 -10.47 -1.12 0.78
N HIS A 18 -10.53 -2.35 1.30
CA HIS A 18 -11.52 -2.80 2.30
C HIS A 18 -11.02 -2.69 3.75
N GLY A 19 -9.85 -2.13 3.99
CA GLY A 19 -9.23 -2.09 5.31
C GLY A 19 -10.00 -1.30 6.38
N HIS A 20 -11.06 -0.58 6.04
CA HIS A 20 -11.97 0.08 6.98
C HIS A 20 -13.22 -0.76 7.31
N LEU A 21 -13.45 -1.87 6.59
CA LEU A 21 -14.62 -2.76 6.74
C LEU A 21 -14.23 -4.14 7.27
N THR A 22 -13.01 -4.59 7.00
CA THR A 22 -12.52 -5.92 7.33
C THR A 22 -11.19 -5.82 8.08
N PRO A 23 -10.81 -6.86 8.86
CA PRO A 23 -9.47 -6.94 9.42
C PRO A 23 -8.42 -6.87 8.31
N GLY A 24 -7.59 -5.82 8.32
CA GLY A 24 -6.61 -5.53 7.28
C GLY A 24 -6.29 -4.05 7.27
N GLY A 25 -5.81 -3.56 6.16
CA GLY A 25 -5.51 -2.14 5.97
C GLY A 25 -4.35 -1.92 5.01
N GLY A 26 -3.88 -0.68 4.96
CA GLY A 26 -2.80 -0.27 4.06
C GLY A 26 -1.53 -1.07 4.25
N PHE A 27 -1.12 -1.33 5.49
CA PHE A 27 0.10 -2.08 5.77
C PHE A 27 0.00 -3.55 5.34
N GLN A 28 -1.04 -4.25 5.77
CA GLN A 28 -1.22 -5.68 5.45
C GLN A 28 -1.37 -5.90 3.95
N GLY A 29 -2.22 -5.10 3.29
CA GLY A 29 -2.39 -5.19 1.85
C GLY A 29 -1.12 -4.83 1.09
N GLY A 30 -0.36 -3.84 1.55
CA GLY A 30 0.97 -3.51 1.02
C GLY A 30 1.96 -4.66 1.15
N ALA A 31 2.03 -5.31 2.31
CA ALA A 31 2.89 -6.47 2.54
C ALA A 31 2.52 -7.67 1.65
N VAL A 32 1.21 -7.90 1.42
CA VAL A 32 0.73 -8.93 0.49
C VAL A 32 1.24 -8.63 -0.94
N ILE A 33 1.14 -7.38 -1.41
CA ILE A 33 1.65 -7.00 -2.74
C ILE A 33 3.16 -7.22 -2.83
N VAL A 34 3.91 -6.85 -1.79
CA VAL A 34 5.37 -7.07 -1.75
C VAL A 34 5.73 -8.56 -1.79
N SER A 35 4.93 -9.44 -1.20
CA SER A 35 5.16 -10.89 -1.36
C SER A 35 5.10 -11.33 -2.83
N GLY A 36 4.26 -10.68 -3.64
CA GLY A 36 4.27 -10.86 -5.10
C GLY A 36 5.57 -10.36 -5.76
N VAL A 37 6.13 -9.24 -5.28
CA VAL A 37 7.44 -8.75 -5.74
C VAL A 37 8.57 -9.73 -5.38
N VAL A 38 8.53 -10.30 -4.17
CA VAL A 38 9.49 -11.35 -3.76
C VAL A 38 9.38 -12.57 -4.68
N MET A 39 8.18 -13.00 -5.03
CA MET A 39 7.99 -14.10 -6.00
C MET A 39 8.56 -13.76 -7.38
N LEU A 40 8.45 -12.50 -7.82
CA LEU A 40 9.10 -12.04 -9.06
C LEU A 40 10.61 -12.13 -8.97
N LEU A 41 11.21 -11.73 -7.84
CA LEU A 41 12.65 -11.82 -7.61
C LEU A 41 13.15 -13.28 -7.67
N VAL A 42 12.41 -14.20 -7.09
CA VAL A 42 12.74 -15.63 -7.12
C VAL A 42 12.58 -16.24 -8.52
N ALA A 43 11.58 -15.77 -9.29
CA ALA A 43 11.28 -16.30 -10.62
C ALA A 43 12.17 -15.70 -11.72
N PHE A 44 12.56 -14.44 -11.58
CA PHE A 44 13.29 -13.66 -12.60
C PHE A 44 14.52 -13.05 -11.97
N SER A 45 15.62 -13.39 -11.93
CA SER A 45 16.86 -12.82 -11.38
C SER A 45 16.76 -11.34 -10.91
N SER A 46 17.42 -10.99 -9.82
CA SER A 46 17.49 -9.63 -9.26
C SER A 46 17.97 -8.57 -10.27
N GLN A 47 18.86 -8.94 -11.18
CA GLN A 47 19.38 -8.03 -12.21
C GLN A 47 18.35 -7.66 -13.27
N GLU A 48 17.48 -8.57 -13.67
CA GLU A 48 16.38 -8.31 -14.60
C GLU A 48 15.33 -7.38 -13.99
N LEU A 49 14.99 -7.60 -12.71
CA LEU A 49 14.06 -6.73 -12.00
C LEU A 49 14.63 -5.32 -11.79
N LYS A 50 15.92 -5.16 -11.48
CA LYS A 50 16.56 -3.84 -11.34
C LYS A 50 16.44 -3.01 -12.61
N LYS A 51 16.53 -3.62 -13.79
CA LYS A 51 16.34 -2.93 -15.07
C LYS A 51 14.89 -2.46 -15.25
N SER A 52 13.93 -3.22 -14.73
CA SER A 52 12.50 -2.95 -14.86
C SER A 52 11.97 -1.97 -13.80
N VAL A 53 12.48 -2.05 -12.57
CA VAL A 53 12.04 -1.23 -11.43
C VAL A 53 13.00 -0.06 -11.20
N ARG A 54 12.54 1.14 -11.49
CA ARG A 54 13.33 2.36 -11.22
C ARG A 54 13.26 2.71 -9.74
N GLU A 55 14.39 2.68 -9.03
CA GLU A 55 14.52 3.09 -7.62
C GLU A 55 13.89 4.46 -7.34
N ARG A 56 14.06 5.40 -8.29
CA ARG A 56 13.46 6.74 -8.17
C ARG A 56 11.94 6.70 -8.09
N ILE A 57 11.28 5.76 -8.78
CA ILE A 57 9.81 5.63 -8.72
C ILE A 57 9.40 5.12 -7.34
N LEU A 58 10.10 4.13 -6.80
CA LEU A 58 9.84 3.62 -5.44
C LEU A 58 10.00 4.74 -4.39
N THR A 59 11.07 5.52 -4.46
CA THR A 59 11.29 6.64 -3.55
C THR A 59 10.19 7.70 -3.65
N ILE A 60 9.74 8.02 -4.86
CA ILE A 60 8.63 8.97 -5.07
C ILE A 60 7.32 8.41 -4.51
N MET A 61 7.02 7.14 -4.73
CA MET A 61 5.82 6.49 -4.20
C MET A 61 5.83 6.45 -2.67
N GLU A 62 6.96 6.10 -2.07
CA GLU A 62 7.13 6.07 -0.61
C GLU A 62 6.94 7.46 0.00
N SER A 63 7.61 8.46 -0.55
CA SER A 63 7.53 9.85 -0.08
C SER A 63 6.13 10.43 -0.29
N SER A 64 5.47 10.16 -1.41
CA SER A 64 4.11 10.62 -1.68
C SER A 64 3.09 9.97 -0.74
N GLY A 65 3.23 8.68 -0.45
CA GLY A 65 2.38 7.99 0.52
C GLY A 65 2.49 8.62 1.93
N ALA A 66 3.72 8.90 2.38
CA ALA A 66 3.95 9.61 3.64
C ALA A 66 3.36 11.01 3.63
N LEU A 67 3.56 11.77 2.56
CA LEU A 67 3.03 13.13 2.44
C LEU A 67 1.51 13.16 2.45
N ILE A 68 0.85 12.28 1.69
CA ILE A 68 -0.62 12.17 1.68
C ILE A 68 -1.14 11.87 3.09
N PHE A 69 -0.51 10.93 3.81
CA PHE A 69 -0.91 10.60 5.17
C PHE A 69 -0.82 11.81 6.12
N ILE A 70 0.29 12.54 6.06
CA ILE A 70 0.51 13.75 6.86
C ILE A 70 -0.53 14.83 6.51
N VAL A 71 -0.75 15.09 5.22
CA VAL A 71 -1.74 16.08 4.76
C VAL A 71 -3.14 15.72 5.25
N LEU A 72 -3.53 14.45 5.17
CA LEU A 72 -4.82 13.99 5.70
C LEU A 72 -4.94 14.16 7.22
N ALA A 73 -3.85 13.90 7.96
CA ALA A 73 -3.82 14.10 9.41
C ALA A 73 -4.03 15.57 9.81
N PHE A 74 -3.47 16.50 9.02
CA PHE A 74 -3.58 17.94 9.25
C PHE A 74 -4.86 18.55 8.64
N ALA A 75 -5.51 17.92 7.68
CA ALA A 75 -6.70 18.47 7.03
C ALA A 75 -7.88 18.69 7.98
N GLY A 76 -7.92 18.01 9.13
CA GLY A 76 -8.93 18.17 10.18
C GLY A 76 -8.64 19.23 11.25
N LEU A 77 -7.54 19.98 11.16
CA LEU A 77 -7.07 20.90 12.20
C LEU A 77 -8.03 22.04 12.57
N GLY A 78 -9.11 22.26 11.82
CA GLY A 78 -10.17 23.20 12.23
C GLY A 78 -10.89 22.80 13.53
N THR A 79 -10.79 21.54 13.95
CA THR A 79 -11.38 20.98 15.17
C THR A 79 -10.34 20.28 16.04
N VAL A 80 -9.82 19.14 15.59
CA VAL A 80 -8.78 18.36 16.26
C VAL A 80 -7.89 17.66 15.24
N PHE A 81 -6.68 17.29 15.66
CA PHE A 81 -5.79 16.47 14.85
C PHE A 81 -6.45 15.10 14.52
N PHE A 82 -6.36 14.65 13.28
CA PHE A 82 -7.06 13.46 12.78
C PHE A 82 -8.60 13.51 12.81
N TYR A 83 -9.18 14.71 12.79
CA TYR A 83 -10.63 14.82 12.68
C TYR A 83 -11.15 14.26 11.35
N ASN A 84 -12.15 13.37 11.42
CA ASN A 84 -12.73 12.76 10.23
C ASN A 84 -13.69 13.71 9.51
N PHE A 85 -13.14 14.66 8.76
CA PHE A 85 -13.87 15.73 8.06
C PHE A 85 -14.72 15.26 6.89
N LEU A 86 -14.55 14.00 6.43
CA LEU A 86 -15.35 13.43 5.34
C LEU A 86 -16.62 12.72 5.82
N VAL A 87 -16.83 12.55 7.13
CA VAL A 87 -18.07 11.95 7.65
C VAL A 87 -19.26 12.85 7.30
N GLY A 88 -20.32 12.23 6.75
CA GLY A 88 -21.50 12.93 6.27
C GLY A 88 -21.41 13.49 4.84
N THR A 89 -20.26 13.32 4.17
CA THR A 89 -20.09 13.70 2.76
C THR A 89 -20.44 12.56 1.82
N PRO A 90 -20.74 12.83 0.52
CA PRO A 90 -20.96 11.76 -0.47
C PRO A 90 -19.70 10.93 -0.77
N ILE A 91 -18.51 11.42 -0.41
CA ILE A 91 -17.23 10.76 -0.67
C ILE A 91 -16.79 10.03 0.60
N PHE A 92 -16.99 8.72 0.67
CA PHE A 92 -16.67 7.86 1.82
C PHE A 92 -17.33 8.24 3.16
N GLY A 93 -18.21 9.24 3.16
CA GLY A 93 -18.83 9.77 4.40
C GLY A 93 -20.19 9.19 4.73
N ARG A 94 -20.69 8.17 4.02
CA ARG A 94 -21.99 7.56 4.24
C ARG A 94 -22.04 6.89 5.62
N ILE A 95 -23.09 7.20 6.38
CA ILE A 95 -23.36 6.62 7.70
C ILE A 95 -24.55 5.67 7.56
N PRO A 96 -24.34 4.36 7.48
CA PRO A 96 -25.45 3.41 7.43
C PRO A 96 -26.13 3.32 8.81
N PRO A 97 -27.48 3.23 8.85
CA PRO A 97 -28.24 3.25 10.09
C PRO A 97 -27.99 2.03 11.01
N THR A 98 -27.52 0.93 10.46
CA THR A 98 -27.23 -0.33 11.18
C THR A 98 -25.73 -0.58 11.39
N GLY A 99 -24.89 0.45 11.13
CA GLY A 99 -23.43 0.30 11.09
C GLY A 99 -22.92 -0.21 9.73
N PRO A 100 -21.61 -0.09 9.45
CA PRO A 100 -21.01 -0.46 8.18
C PRO A 100 -21.03 -1.98 8.00
N GLY A 101 -21.70 -2.45 6.94
CA GLY A 101 -21.64 -3.84 6.47
C GLY A 101 -20.51 -4.06 5.46
N SER A 102 -20.24 -5.33 5.13
CA SER A 102 -19.16 -5.70 4.20
C SER A 102 -19.32 -5.14 2.77
N GLY A 103 -20.51 -4.66 2.41
CA GLY A 103 -20.81 -4.01 1.12
C GLY A 103 -20.80 -2.48 1.16
N ASP A 104 -20.62 -1.87 2.31
CA ASP A 104 -20.70 -0.42 2.48
C ASP A 104 -19.36 0.28 2.21
N PHE A 105 -18.86 0.16 0.99
CA PHE A 105 -17.56 0.67 0.56
C PHE A 105 -17.40 2.20 0.76
N TRP A 106 -18.50 2.95 0.65
CA TRP A 106 -18.52 4.42 0.77
C TRP A 106 -18.66 4.92 2.20
N THR A 107 -18.04 4.23 3.15
CA THR A 107 -18.07 4.54 4.58
C THR A 107 -16.66 4.77 5.12
N GLY A 108 -16.56 5.19 6.38
CA GLY A 108 -15.26 5.36 7.05
C GLY A 108 -14.62 6.74 6.87
N GLY A 109 -15.22 7.64 6.06
CA GLY A 109 -14.72 8.99 5.86
C GLY A 109 -13.32 9.01 5.23
N PHE A 110 -12.32 9.61 5.87
CA PHE A 110 -10.97 9.69 5.32
C PHE A 110 -10.11 8.44 5.58
N VAL A 111 -10.57 7.48 6.38
CA VAL A 111 -9.81 6.26 6.73
C VAL A 111 -9.41 5.42 5.49
N PRO A 112 -10.26 5.22 4.48
CA PRO A 112 -9.86 4.55 3.24
C PRO A 112 -8.71 5.25 2.52
N LEU A 113 -8.69 6.59 2.53
CA LEU A 113 -7.62 7.38 1.91
C LEU A 113 -6.30 7.21 2.69
N MET A 114 -6.36 7.15 4.02
CA MET A 114 -5.19 6.87 4.86
C MET A 114 -4.66 5.45 4.61
N ASN A 115 -5.54 4.45 4.49
CA ASN A 115 -5.15 3.08 4.15
C ASN A 115 -4.45 3.02 2.79
N PHE A 116 -4.94 3.75 1.81
CA PHE A 116 -4.30 3.84 0.50
C PHE A 116 -2.91 4.50 0.58
N ALA A 117 -2.78 5.61 1.32
CA ALA A 117 -1.51 6.29 1.52
C ALA A 117 -0.46 5.40 2.21
N VAL A 118 -0.88 4.66 3.26
CA VAL A 118 -0.03 3.69 3.95
C VAL A 118 0.33 2.52 3.01
N GLY A 119 -0.64 1.99 2.27
CA GLY A 119 -0.40 0.92 1.30
C GLY A 119 0.65 1.30 0.26
N LEU A 120 0.54 2.50 -0.32
CA LEU A 120 1.49 3.03 -1.27
C LEU A 120 2.91 3.13 -0.69
N LYS A 121 3.03 3.67 0.54
CA LYS A 121 4.31 3.76 1.25
C LYS A 121 4.91 2.39 1.53
N VAL A 122 4.11 1.44 2.01
CA VAL A 122 4.57 0.09 2.37
C VAL A 122 5.00 -0.70 1.15
N ILE A 123 4.23 -0.66 0.06
CA ILE A 123 4.59 -1.32 -1.20
C ILE A 123 5.96 -0.81 -1.67
N ALA A 124 6.14 0.50 -1.73
CA ALA A 124 7.38 1.09 -2.22
C ALA A 124 8.56 0.82 -1.28
N GLY A 125 8.40 1.07 0.03
CA GLY A 125 9.46 0.92 1.01
C GLY A 125 9.93 -0.52 1.18
N LEU A 126 9.01 -1.47 1.36
CA LEU A 126 9.39 -2.88 1.47
C LEU A 126 9.94 -3.45 0.17
N SER A 127 9.41 -3.03 -1.00
CA SER A 127 9.96 -3.46 -2.29
C SER A 127 11.39 -2.96 -2.49
N SER A 128 11.70 -1.73 -2.09
CA SER A 128 13.07 -1.19 -2.19
C SER A 128 14.06 -1.94 -1.29
N VAL A 129 13.64 -2.28 -0.04
CA VAL A 129 14.46 -3.06 0.89
C VAL A 129 14.73 -4.46 0.34
N VAL A 130 13.69 -5.17 -0.11
CA VAL A 130 13.82 -6.53 -0.67
C VAL A 130 14.71 -6.52 -1.92
N LEU A 131 14.54 -5.53 -2.81
CA LEU A 131 15.38 -5.41 -4.00
C LEU A 131 16.84 -5.12 -3.64
N ALA A 132 17.10 -4.24 -2.67
CA ALA A 132 18.45 -3.95 -2.19
C ALA A 132 19.11 -5.21 -1.61
N MET A 133 18.42 -5.96 -0.74
CA MET A 133 18.94 -7.20 -0.16
C MET A 133 19.28 -8.25 -1.24
N ALA A 134 18.42 -8.40 -2.24
CA ALA A 134 18.65 -9.35 -3.33
C ALA A 134 19.85 -8.97 -4.20
N LEU A 135 20.11 -7.66 -4.37
CA LEU A 135 21.26 -7.18 -5.13
C LEU A 135 22.58 -7.36 -4.36
N PHE A 136 22.59 -7.14 -3.04
CA PHE A 136 23.76 -7.41 -2.21
C PHE A 136 24.12 -8.90 -2.23
N ALA A 137 23.14 -9.79 -2.05
CA ALA A 137 23.38 -11.23 -2.10
C ALA A 137 23.95 -11.69 -3.45
N SER A 138 23.46 -11.14 -4.57
CA SER A 138 23.97 -11.49 -5.90
C SER A 138 25.35 -10.87 -6.23
N GLY A 139 25.77 -9.83 -5.52
CA GLY A 139 27.09 -9.21 -5.65
C GLY A 139 28.19 -10.05 -5.02
N GLU A 140 27.94 -10.68 -3.89
CA GLU A 140 28.89 -11.55 -3.20
C GLU A 140 29.21 -12.83 -4.00
N GLU A 141 28.22 -13.41 -4.72
CA GLU A 141 28.43 -14.57 -5.57
C GLU A 141 29.30 -14.28 -6.82
N SER A 142 29.50 -13.02 -7.18
CA SER A 142 30.31 -12.65 -8.37
C SER A 142 31.78 -12.38 -8.04
N GLU A 143 32.16 -12.36 -6.75
CA GLU A 143 33.54 -12.15 -6.29
C GLU A 143 34.24 -13.45 -5.84
N GLU A 144 33.55 -14.59 -5.78
CA GLU A 144 34.11 -15.93 -5.56
C GLU A 144 34.32 -16.68 -6.92
#